data_c6a429e4c7e49ac2fe655c1345c5bd79
#
_entry.id   c6a429e4c7e49ac2fe655c1345c5bd79
#
_cell.length_a   1.000
_cell.length_b   1.000
_cell.length_c   1.000
_cell.angle_alpha   90.00
_cell.angle_beta   90.00
_cell.angle_gamma   90.00
#
_symmetry.space_group_name_H-M   'P 1'
#
loop_
_entity.id
_entity.type
_entity.pdbx_description
1 polymer ?
#
loop_
_entity_poly.entity_id
_entity_poly.type
_entity_poly.pdbx_seq_one_letter_code
_entity_poly.pdbx_strand_id
1 'polypeptide(L)'
;MSTVSVAALAEAAKAWPFELARELKARIEKLEKAGRPKDAPVVFETGYGPSGLPHIGTFGEVVRTTMVRRAFEVLTDGAYKTRLICVSDDMDGMRKVPDTVPNPEALKEYMQKPLTSVPDPFGTHESYGAHMNARLRAFLDSFGFEYEFASATTLYKTGRFDAMLLRAAGKYDQIMKVMLPTLGDERRETYSPFLPISPTTGRVLYVPMKNVDAKAGTVTFEDESGEDTTVPVTGGHVKLQWKPDFGMRWAALGVDFEMFGKDHQANMGVYDRICEILGVPAPLHYVYELFLDEKGEKISKTKGNGISVEQWLAYAPEESLSLYQFQKPRTAKKLHFDVIPKTVDEYLQFLDAYAKQTPEQQLENPVWHIHGGAPPAKSSPVSFAMLLNLVSAANASNKDVLWGFIRREAPDASPQTEPLLDHLVGFALRYYADFVRPQKKYRAPDEKERAALEDLASRLESWDGPLDGESLQTMVFAIGTERQFEPLRTWFTAIYEVCLGQSQGPRFGGFIALYGVKESAQLIRESLARIS
;
A
#
# COMPACT_ATOMS: atom_id res chain seq x y z
N MET A 1 -0.57 -41.85 -3.96
CA MET A 1 0.46 -40.86 -3.66
C MET A 1 -0.05 -39.97 -2.56
N SER A 2 0.63 -39.88 -1.41
CA SER A 2 0.21 -38.98 -0.33
C SER A 2 0.31 -37.56 -0.86
N THR A 3 -0.79 -36.82 -0.90
CA THR A 3 -0.81 -35.39 -1.23
C THR A 3 -0.03 -34.67 -0.14
N VAL A 4 1.09 -34.05 -0.50
CA VAL A 4 1.87 -33.21 0.42
C VAL A 4 0.96 -32.06 0.87
N SER A 5 0.86 -31.81 2.17
CA SER A 5 0.02 -30.74 2.69
C SER A 5 0.57 -29.37 2.30
N VAL A 6 -0.30 -28.37 2.13
CA VAL A 6 0.11 -27.00 1.82
C VAL A 6 1.05 -26.45 2.90
N ALA A 7 0.82 -26.80 4.17
CA ALA A 7 1.71 -26.44 5.28
C ALA A 7 3.13 -26.98 5.10
N ALA A 8 3.27 -28.24 4.62
CA ALA A 8 4.59 -28.81 4.36
C ALA A 8 5.29 -28.12 3.18
N LEU A 9 4.57 -27.69 2.16
CA LEU A 9 5.13 -26.89 1.06
C LEU A 9 5.54 -25.50 1.53
N ALA A 10 4.78 -24.90 2.42
CA ALA A 10 5.05 -23.58 3.00
C ALA A 10 6.37 -23.53 3.81
N GLU A 11 6.81 -24.67 4.37
CA GLU A 11 8.10 -24.75 5.08
C GLU A 11 9.30 -24.48 4.14
N ALA A 12 9.17 -24.75 2.84
CA ALA A 12 10.23 -24.56 1.82
C ALA A 12 10.01 -23.30 0.95
N ALA A 13 8.86 -22.66 1.03
CA ALA A 13 8.52 -21.50 0.20
C ALA A 13 9.44 -20.30 0.50
N LYS A 14 9.90 -19.61 -0.57
CA LYS A 14 10.87 -18.50 -0.49
C LYS A 14 10.22 -17.13 -0.57
N ALA A 15 8.92 -17.04 -0.86
CA ALA A 15 8.22 -15.76 -0.83
C ALA A 15 8.36 -15.12 0.56
N TRP A 16 8.68 -13.83 0.61
CA TRP A 16 9.02 -13.13 1.84
C TRP A 16 7.96 -13.24 2.97
N PRO A 17 6.63 -13.36 2.70
CA PRO A 17 5.67 -13.57 3.78
C PRO A 17 5.88 -14.92 4.48
N PHE A 18 6.25 -15.99 3.75
CA PHE A 18 6.56 -17.27 4.34
C PHE A 18 7.90 -17.27 5.08
N GLU A 19 8.90 -16.53 4.61
CA GLU A 19 10.16 -16.36 5.36
C GLU A 19 9.90 -15.74 6.73
N LEU A 20 9.13 -14.64 6.78
CA LEU A 20 8.73 -14.00 8.05
C LEU A 20 7.84 -14.89 8.91
N ALA A 21 6.93 -15.65 8.29
CA ALA A 21 6.08 -16.58 9.01
C ALA A 21 6.90 -17.69 9.72
N ARG A 22 7.97 -18.20 9.08
CA ARG A 22 8.90 -19.17 9.72
C ARG A 22 9.67 -18.54 10.87
N GLU A 23 10.18 -17.32 10.70
CA GLU A 23 10.86 -16.59 11.79
C GLU A 23 9.92 -16.37 12.98
N LEU A 24 8.67 -15.99 12.70
CA LEU A 24 7.64 -15.80 13.73
C LEU A 24 7.30 -17.12 14.42
N LYS A 25 7.11 -18.21 13.66
CA LYS A 25 6.87 -19.55 14.23
C LYS A 25 7.98 -19.97 15.17
N ALA A 26 9.24 -19.83 14.74
CA ALA A 26 10.40 -20.16 15.57
C ALA A 26 10.45 -19.32 16.86
N ARG A 27 10.10 -18.02 16.76
CA ARG A 27 9.98 -17.14 17.94
C ARG A 27 8.88 -17.62 18.89
N ILE A 28 7.70 -17.93 18.41
CA ILE A 28 6.57 -18.41 19.21
C ILE A 28 6.94 -19.71 19.92
N GLU A 29 7.49 -20.71 19.23
CA GLU A 29 7.95 -21.97 19.80
C GLU A 29 9.01 -21.77 20.90
N LYS A 30 9.93 -20.81 20.71
CA LYS A 30 10.91 -20.44 21.75
C LYS A 30 10.25 -19.84 22.98
N LEU A 31 9.26 -18.96 22.78
CA LEU A 31 8.52 -18.35 23.90
C LEU A 31 7.65 -19.37 24.64
N GLU A 32 7.07 -20.34 23.97
CA GLU A 32 6.32 -21.43 24.59
C GLU A 32 7.22 -22.31 25.50
N LYS A 33 8.43 -22.61 25.03
CA LYS A 33 9.44 -23.28 25.86
C LYS A 33 9.84 -22.44 27.08
N ALA A 34 9.72 -21.13 27.01
CA ALA A 34 9.96 -20.19 28.09
C ALA A 34 8.72 -19.91 28.97
N GLY A 35 7.58 -20.55 28.71
CA GLY A 35 6.37 -20.44 29.51
C GLY A 35 5.21 -19.65 28.90
N ARG A 36 5.28 -19.23 27.63
CA ARG A 36 4.12 -18.64 26.92
C ARG A 36 3.02 -19.71 26.81
N PRO A 37 1.76 -19.39 27.16
CA PRO A 37 0.65 -20.33 26.97
C PRO A 37 0.50 -20.72 25.49
N LYS A 38 0.30 -22.00 25.22
CA LYS A 38 0.15 -22.52 23.85
C LYS A 38 -1.14 -22.06 23.16
N ASP A 39 -2.17 -21.75 23.93
CA ASP A 39 -3.47 -21.26 23.47
C ASP A 39 -3.52 -19.72 23.34
N ALA A 40 -2.43 -19.02 23.71
CA ALA A 40 -2.35 -17.59 23.55
C ALA A 40 -2.36 -17.22 22.05
N PRO A 41 -3.19 -16.26 21.62
CA PRO A 41 -3.22 -15.86 20.22
C PRO A 41 -1.89 -15.21 19.80
N VAL A 42 -1.53 -15.39 18.54
CA VAL A 42 -0.40 -14.66 17.93
C VAL A 42 -0.92 -13.31 17.44
N VAL A 43 -0.35 -12.24 17.98
CA VAL A 43 -0.83 -10.87 17.77
C VAL A 43 0.05 -10.13 16.78
N PHE A 44 -0.58 -9.67 15.72
CA PHE A 44 -0.03 -8.74 14.73
C PHE A 44 -0.56 -7.34 15.02
N GLU A 45 0.27 -6.32 14.86
CA GLU A 45 -0.13 -4.93 15.06
C GLU A 45 0.23 -4.07 13.86
N THR A 46 -0.61 -3.07 13.59
CA THR A 46 -0.32 -1.93 12.71
C THR A 46 -0.70 -0.64 13.42
N GLY A 47 0.08 0.42 13.20
CA GLY A 47 -0.14 1.74 13.78
C GLY A 47 -0.69 2.76 12.79
N TYR A 48 -1.54 3.66 13.25
CA TYR A 48 -2.09 4.74 12.45
C TYR A 48 -2.15 6.04 13.25
N GLY A 49 -1.52 7.09 12.71
CA GLY A 49 -1.64 8.44 13.25
C GLY A 49 -2.83 9.20 12.62
N PRO A 50 -3.93 9.44 13.35
CA PRO A 50 -5.16 10.02 12.81
C PRO A 50 -5.11 11.55 12.67
N SER A 51 -3.95 12.12 12.45
CA SER A 51 -3.75 13.54 12.13
C SER A 51 -4.13 13.89 10.68
N GLY A 52 -4.49 12.91 9.86
CA GLY A 52 -4.90 13.05 8.47
C GLY A 52 -5.53 11.76 7.94
N LEU A 53 -6.03 11.81 6.70
CA LEU A 53 -6.68 10.67 6.05
C LEU A 53 -5.71 9.48 5.87
N PRO A 54 -6.24 8.23 5.84
CA PRO A 54 -5.48 7.05 5.45
C PRO A 54 -4.85 7.25 4.06
N HIS A 55 -3.68 6.70 3.86
CA HIS A 55 -2.94 6.84 2.60
C HIS A 55 -2.34 5.51 2.18
N ILE A 56 -1.64 5.52 1.04
CA ILE A 56 -1.05 4.31 0.45
C ILE A 56 -0.06 3.59 1.39
N GLY A 57 0.61 4.32 2.29
CA GLY A 57 1.43 3.72 3.35
C GLY A 57 0.60 2.94 4.37
N THR A 58 -0.53 3.50 4.81
CA THR A 58 -1.48 2.83 5.70
C THR A 58 -2.01 1.53 5.07
N PHE A 59 -2.44 1.60 3.81
CA PHE A 59 -2.83 0.40 3.06
C PHE A 59 -1.70 -0.61 2.99
N GLY A 60 -0.49 -0.17 2.62
CA GLY A 60 0.68 -1.02 2.45
C GLY A 60 1.09 -1.76 3.73
N GLU A 61 0.93 -1.13 4.88
CA GLU A 61 1.23 -1.74 6.17
C GLU A 61 0.22 -2.84 6.51
N VAL A 62 -1.08 -2.55 6.38
CA VAL A 62 -2.14 -3.53 6.69
C VAL A 62 -2.13 -4.70 5.71
N VAL A 63 -1.99 -4.45 4.39
CA VAL A 63 -2.00 -5.53 3.40
C VAL A 63 -0.79 -6.45 3.54
N ARG A 64 0.41 -5.89 3.77
CA ARG A 64 1.62 -6.71 3.98
C ARG A 64 1.54 -7.51 5.27
N THR A 65 1.06 -6.91 6.37
CA THR A 65 0.85 -7.61 7.63
C THR A 65 -0.17 -8.74 7.49
N THR A 66 -1.25 -8.50 6.74
CA THR A 66 -2.25 -9.53 6.39
C THR A 66 -1.63 -10.70 5.61
N MET A 67 -0.72 -10.41 4.66
CA MET A 67 -0.01 -11.46 3.90
C MET A 67 0.87 -12.33 4.80
N VAL A 68 1.59 -11.74 5.75
CA VAL A 68 2.41 -12.48 6.74
C VAL A 68 1.52 -13.30 7.67
N ARG A 69 0.41 -12.73 8.16
CA ARG A 69 -0.56 -13.43 9.01
C ARG A 69 -1.12 -14.68 8.31
N ARG A 70 -1.59 -14.53 7.06
CA ARG A 70 -2.11 -15.65 6.25
C ARG A 70 -1.03 -16.71 5.98
N ALA A 71 0.19 -16.27 5.66
CA ALA A 71 1.31 -17.20 5.50
C ALA A 71 1.62 -17.97 6.79
N PHE A 72 1.54 -17.32 7.95
CA PHE A 72 1.72 -17.96 9.27
C PHE A 72 0.60 -18.97 9.57
N GLU A 73 -0.65 -18.61 9.31
CA GLU A 73 -1.81 -19.49 9.49
C GLU A 73 -1.68 -20.76 8.65
N VAL A 74 -1.28 -20.63 7.38
CA VAL A 74 -1.06 -21.77 6.48
C VAL A 74 0.16 -22.59 6.91
N LEU A 75 1.27 -21.96 7.24
CA LEU A 75 2.49 -22.63 7.69
C LEU A 75 2.27 -23.47 8.95
N THR A 76 1.39 -23.00 9.83
CA THR A 76 1.08 -23.67 11.10
C THR A 76 -0.16 -24.55 11.05
N ASP A 77 -0.74 -24.73 9.85
CA ASP A 77 -1.97 -25.52 9.61
C ASP A 77 -3.12 -25.11 10.55
N GLY A 78 -3.23 -23.80 10.83
CA GLY A 78 -4.24 -23.23 11.71
C GLY A 78 -4.07 -23.60 13.21
N ALA A 79 -2.91 -24.09 13.61
CA ALA A 79 -2.66 -24.48 15.02
C ALA A 79 -2.74 -23.32 16.00
N TYR A 80 -2.55 -22.09 15.53
CA TYR A 80 -2.59 -20.88 16.34
C TYR A 80 -3.75 -19.98 15.93
N LYS A 81 -4.44 -19.43 16.93
CA LYS A 81 -5.34 -18.29 16.71
C LYS A 81 -4.49 -17.05 16.42
N THR A 82 -4.89 -16.26 15.45
CA THR A 82 -4.21 -15.01 15.13
C THR A 82 -5.14 -13.82 15.31
N ARG A 83 -4.57 -12.66 15.61
CA ARG A 83 -5.29 -11.37 15.73
C ARG A 83 -4.48 -10.30 15.02
N LEU A 84 -5.11 -9.44 14.24
CA LEU A 84 -4.52 -8.22 13.70
C LEU A 84 -5.17 -7.03 14.40
N ILE A 85 -4.39 -6.26 15.14
CA ILE A 85 -4.85 -5.06 15.85
C ILE A 85 -4.37 -3.83 15.08
N CYS A 86 -5.31 -3.01 14.62
CA CYS A 86 -5.01 -1.72 14.02
C CYS A 86 -5.21 -0.63 15.08
N VAL A 87 -4.11 -0.11 15.60
CA VAL A 87 -4.11 0.90 16.66
C VAL A 87 -4.13 2.29 16.05
N SER A 88 -5.08 3.12 16.49
CA SER A 88 -5.10 4.54 16.18
C SER A 88 -4.54 5.35 17.34
N ASP A 89 -3.52 6.17 17.07
CA ASP A 89 -2.88 7.07 18.05
C ASP A 89 -3.71 8.34 18.28
N ASP A 90 -5.01 8.18 18.51
CA ASP A 90 -6.00 9.24 18.63
C ASP A 90 -5.95 10.03 19.95
N MET A 91 -5.12 9.59 20.90
CA MET A 91 -4.81 10.30 22.13
C MET A 91 -3.66 11.31 21.97
N ASP A 92 -3.01 11.34 20.82
CA ASP A 92 -2.00 12.35 20.54
C ASP A 92 -2.59 13.75 20.52
N GLY A 93 -1.84 14.71 21.05
CA GLY A 93 -2.22 16.12 21.00
C GLY A 93 -2.18 16.66 19.57
N MET A 94 -3.17 17.48 19.21
CA MET A 94 -3.22 18.16 17.91
C MET A 94 -2.02 19.10 17.77
N ARG A 95 -1.04 18.77 16.91
CA ARG A 95 0.18 19.56 16.72
C ARG A 95 0.06 20.62 15.64
N LYS A 96 -0.81 20.41 14.67
CA LYS A 96 -1.09 21.31 13.56
C LYS A 96 -2.55 21.13 13.14
N VAL A 97 -3.22 22.24 12.85
CA VAL A 97 -4.53 22.20 12.21
C VAL A 97 -4.32 21.93 10.72
N PRO A 98 -4.95 20.89 10.12
CA PRO A 98 -4.87 20.66 8.69
C PRO A 98 -5.53 21.78 7.89
N ASP A 99 -4.89 22.19 6.80
CA ASP A 99 -5.39 23.28 5.94
C ASP A 99 -6.65 22.88 5.15
N THR A 100 -6.97 21.58 5.10
CA THR A 100 -8.07 20.99 4.33
C THR A 100 -9.37 20.82 5.12
N VAL A 101 -9.38 21.16 6.41
CA VAL A 101 -10.59 21.04 7.25
C VAL A 101 -11.48 22.30 7.15
N PRO A 102 -12.80 22.16 7.30
CA PRO A 102 -13.69 23.33 7.42
C PRO A 102 -13.32 24.17 8.63
N ASN A 103 -13.34 25.50 8.48
CA ASN A 103 -13.11 26.48 9.54
C ASN A 103 -11.86 26.18 10.42
N PRO A 104 -10.66 26.13 9.85
CA PRO A 104 -9.44 25.72 10.57
C PRO A 104 -9.10 26.65 11.75
N GLU A 105 -9.52 27.92 11.70
CA GLU A 105 -9.27 28.89 12.77
C GLU A 105 -9.94 28.47 14.10
N ALA A 106 -11.14 27.88 14.03
CA ALA A 106 -11.86 27.42 15.23
C ALA A 106 -11.14 26.27 15.96
N LEU A 107 -10.24 25.55 15.28
CA LEU A 107 -9.48 24.46 15.89
C LEU A 107 -8.19 24.92 16.59
N LYS A 108 -7.76 26.16 16.40
CA LYS A 108 -6.52 26.66 16.99
C LYS A 108 -6.55 26.69 18.52
N GLU A 109 -7.70 26.91 19.14
CA GLU A 109 -7.86 26.87 20.60
C GLU A 109 -7.71 25.43 21.17
N TYR A 110 -7.83 24.40 20.33
CA TYR A 110 -7.71 22.99 20.72
C TYR A 110 -6.32 22.42 20.48
N MET A 111 -5.35 23.25 20.10
CA MET A 111 -3.96 22.80 19.93
C MET A 111 -3.45 22.09 21.19
N GLN A 112 -2.71 21.00 20.99
CA GLN A 112 -2.17 20.11 22.03
C GLN A 112 -3.23 19.29 22.80
N LYS A 113 -4.53 19.48 22.57
CA LYS A 113 -5.53 18.56 23.13
C LYS A 113 -5.53 17.22 22.39
N PRO A 114 -5.81 16.09 23.07
CA PRO A 114 -5.98 14.80 22.39
C PRO A 114 -6.96 14.93 21.23
N LEU A 115 -6.70 14.25 20.11
CA LEU A 115 -7.53 14.35 18.90
C LEU A 115 -8.99 13.96 19.18
N THR A 116 -9.22 13.07 20.15
CA THR A 116 -10.54 12.70 20.64
C THR A 116 -11.22 13.77 21.51
N SER A 117 -10.50 14.82 21.88
CA SER A 117 -11.03 16.00 22.62
C SER A 117 -11.12 17.25 21.75
N VAL A 118 -10.79 17.14 20.47
CA VAL A 118 -10.92 18.22 19.48
C VAL A 118 -12.27 18.08 18.77
N PRO A 119 -13.10 19.14 18.68
CA PRO A 119 -14.37 19.08 17.95
C PRO A 119 -14.17 18.63 16.51
N ASP A 120 -15.13 17.87 15.98
CA ASP A 120 -15.15 17.50 14.57
C ASP A 120 -15.50 18.71 13.69
N PRO A 121 -14.58 19.22 12.86
CA PRO A 121 -14.86 20.36 11.99
C PRO A 121 -15.86 20.06 10.87
N PHE A 122 -16.11 18.77 10.60
CA PHE A 122 -17.09 18.32 9.61
C PHE A 122 -18.50 18.16 10.20
N GLY A 123 -18.63 18.17 11.54
CA GLY A 123 -19.91 18.07 12.23
C GLY A 123 -20.62 16.72 12.12
N THR A 124 -19.89 15.65 11.80
CA THR A 124 -20.46 14.31 11.55
C THR A 124 -20.17 13.32 12.68
N HIS A 125 -19.20 13.62 13.54
CA HIS A 125 -18.75 12.76 14.65
C HIS A 125 -18.55 13.59 15.91
N GLU A 126 -18.43 12.91 17.05
CA GLU A 126 -18.25 13.54 18.36
C GLU A 126 -16.91 14.29 18.52
N SER A 127 -15.90 13.92 17.74
CA SER A 127 -14.59 14.54 17.76
C SER A 127 -13.85 14.36 16.43
N TYR A 128 -12.79 15.16 16.24
CA TYR A 128 -11.87 15.02 15.13
C TYR A 128 -11.24 13.61 15.07
N GLY A 129 -10.80 13.10 16.23
CA GLY A 129 -10.28 11.74 16.34
C GLY A 129 -11.30 10.68 15.94
N ALA A 130 -12.55 10.82 16.39
CA ALA A 130 -13.63 9.90 16.02
C ALA A 130 -13.93 9.94 14.52
N HIS A 131 -13.91 11.12 13.90
CA HIS A 131 -14.06 11.28 12.45
C HIS A 131 -12.95 10.55 11.69
N MET A 132 -11.69 10.77 12.06
CA MET A 132 -10.54 10.13 11.40
C MET A 132 -10.51 8.62 11.63
N ASN A 133 -10.91 8.15 12.81
CA ASN A 133 -11.06 6.72 13.10
C ASN A 133 -12.16 6.08 12.23
N ALA A 134 -13.28 6.75 12.04
CA ALA A 134 -14.35 6.29 11.16
C ALA A 134 -13.87 6.20 9.70
N ARG A 135 -13.09 7.17 9.24
CA ARG A 135 -12.46 7.16 7.90
C ARG A 135 -11.48 6.00 7.75
N LEU A 136 -10.64 5.73 8.75
CA LEU A 136 -9.73 4.58 8.74
C LEU A 136 -10.50 3.26 8.64
N ARG A 137 -11.51 3.08 9.48
CA ARG A 137 -12.32 1.85 9.47
C ARG A 137 -13.02 1.65 8.14
N ALA A 138 -13.73 2.67 7.63
CA ALA A 138 -14.37 2.60 6.31
C ALA A 138 -13.37 2.26 5.19
N PHE A 139 -12.17 2.82 5.27
CA PHE A 139 -11.08 2.53 4.33
C PHE A 139 -10.64 1.06 4.41
N LEU A 140 -10.35 0.54 5.61
CA LEU A 140 -9.93 -0.85 5.78
C LEU A 140 -11.05 -1.85 5.44
N ASP A 141 -12.28 -1.54 5.82
CA ASP A 141 -13.47 -2.36 5.54
C ASP A 141 -13.72 -2.47 4.02
N SER A 142 -13.45 -1.41 3.26
CA SER A 142 -13.63 -1.41 1.80
C SER A 142 -12.71 -2.41 1.08
N PHE A 143 -11.61 -2.82 1.70
CA PHE A 143 -10.69 -3.85 1.21
C PHE A 143 -10.94 -5.24 1.80
N GLY A 144 -11.95 -5.38 2.66
CA GLY A 144 -12.28 -6.65 3.31
C GLY A 144 -11.21 -7.18 4.27
N PHE A 145 -10.39 -6.31 4.86
CA PHE A 145 -9.41 -6.73 5.86
C PHE A 145 -10.11 -7.23 7.14
N GLU A 146 -9.59 -8.33 7.68
CA GLU A 146 -9.98 -8.85 9.00
C GLU A 146 -9.05 -8.25 10.06
N TYR A 147 -9.55 -7.33 10.86
CA TYR A 147 -8.78 -6.64 11.89
C TYR A 147 -9.65 -6.27 13.10
N GLU A 148 -8.98 -5.99 14.22
CA GLU A 148 -9.58 -5.41 15.41
C GLU A 148 -9.13 -3.94 15.48
N PHE A 149 -10.08 -3.02 15.46
CA PHE A 149 -9.78 -1.60 15.65
C PHE A 149 -9.53 -1.31 17.13
N ALA A 150 -8.47 -0.56 17.45
CA ALA A 150 -8.15 -0.12 18.79
C ALA A 150 -7.84 1.38 18.83
N SER A 151 -8.63 2.14 19.60
CA SER A 151 -8.38 3.55 19.92
C SER A 151 -7.39 3.64 21.10
N ALA A 152 -6.27 4.34 20.93
CA ALA A 152 -5.32 4.59 22.02
C ALA A 152 -6.02 5.28 23.19
N THR A 153 -6.86 6.30 22.93
CA THR A 153 -7.66 6.96 23.98
C THR A 153 -8.47 5.95 24.78
N THR A 154 -9.14 5.02 24.11
CA THR A 154 -9.92 3.96 24.79
C THR A 154 -9.02 3.04 25.59
N LEU A 155 -7.90 2.57 25.02
CA LEU A 155 -6.97 1.68 25.71
C LEU A 155 -6.38 2.30 26.99
N TYR A 156 -6.04 3.59 26.94
CA TYR A 156 -5.56 4.34 28.10
C TYR A 156 -6.68 4.54 29.16
N LYS A 157 -7.86 5.02 28.71
CA LYS A 157 -8.96 5.36 29.66
C LYS A 157 -9.63 4.15 30.31
N THR A 158 -9.71 3.01 29.61
CA THR A 158 -10.33 1.79 30.14
C THR A 158 -9.39 0.94 30.99
N GLY A 159 -8.14 1.39 31.19
CA GLY A 159 -7.16 0.71 32.02
C GLY A 159 -6.43 -0.45 31.32
N ARG A 160 -6.59 -0.62 30.00
CA ARG A 160 -5.90 -1.69 29.26
C ARG A 160 -4.37 -1.55 29.35
N PHE A 161 -3.87 -0.32 29.49
CA PHE A 161 -2.45 -0.01 29.63
C PHE A 161 -1.99 0.19 31.08
N ASP A 162 -2.90 0.24 32.06
CA ASP A 162 -2.59 0.61 33.44
C ASP A 162 -1.47 -0.23 34.07
N ALA A 163 -1.50 -1.53 33.91
CA ALA A 163 -0.45 -2.40 34.45
C ALA A 163 0.95 -2.07 33.91
N MET A 164 1.05 -1.72 32.61
CA MET A 164 2.32 -1.34 31.99
C MET A 164 2.73 0.07 32.34
N LEU A 165 1.78 1.00 32.51
CA LEU A 165 2.06 2.36 32.96
C LEU A 165 2.57 2.39 34.41
N LEU A 166 1.97 1.61 35.32
CA LEU A 166 2.49 1.44 36.67
C LEU A 166 3.89 0.83 36.69
N ARG A 167 4.11 -0.16 35.81
CA ARG A 167 5.45 -0.76 35.67
C ARG A 167 6.45 0.25 35.11
N ALA A 168 6.04 1.09 34.14
CA ALA A 168 6.87 2.17 33.59
C ALA A 168 7.24 3.20 34.67
N ALA A 169 6.32 3.56 35.57
CA ALA A 169 6.62 4.42 36.71
C ALA A 169 7.68 3.77 37.64
N GLY A 170 7.56 2.47 37.91
CA GLY A 170 8.57 1.71 38.70
C GLY A 170 9.91 1.52 37.98
N LYS A 171 9.97 1.72 36.67
CA LYS A 171 11.17 1.61 35.83
C LYS A 171 11.60 2.95 35.22
N TYR A 172 11.10 4.06 35.74
CA TYR A 172 11.30 5.41 35.21
C TYR A 172 12.76 5.71 34.88
N ASP A 173 13.69 5.49 35.85
CA ASP A 173 15.12 5.77 35.64
C ASP A 173 15.74 4.89 34.54
N GLN A 174 15.30 3.65 34.40
CA GLN A 174 15.78 2.76 33.34
C GLN A 174 15.29 3.25 31.96
N ILE A 175 14.05 3.68 31.87
CA ILE A 175 13.47 4.25 30.65
C ILE A 175 14.20 5.56 30.30
N MET A 176 14.43 6.44 31.28
CA MET A 176 15.19 7.67 31.08
C MET A 176 16.60 7.40 30.54
N LYS A 177 17.33 6.41 31.07
CA LYS A 177 18.66 6.01 30.58
C LYS A 177 18.65 5.58 29.11
N VAL A 178 17.59 4.96 28.64
CA VAL A 178 17.43 4.57 27.23
C VAL A 178 17.07 5.76 26.36
N MET A 179 16.25 6.67 26.88
CA MET A 179 15.70 7.78 26.10
C MET A 179 16.67 8.95 25.95
N LEU A 180 17.34 9.38 27.03
CA LEU A 180 18.16 10.57 27.03
C LEU A 180 19.26 10.61 25.94
N PRO A 181 19.99 9.50 25.65
CA PRO A 181 20.98 9.49 24.58
C PRO A 181 20.41 9.74 23.18
N THR A 182 19.10 9.54 23.00
CA THR A 182 18.41 9.73 21.69
C THR A 182 17.93 11.15 21.44
N LEU A 183 18.20 12.07 22.37
CA LEU A 183 17.68 13.44 22.38
C LEU A 183 18.82 14.47 22.26
N GLY A 184 18.55 15.60 21.62
CA GLY A 184 19.43 16.77 21.65
C GLY A 184 19.46 17.43 23.04
N ASP A 185 20.51 18.21 23.30
CA ASP A 185 20.81 18.74 24.63
C ASP A 185 19.66 19.55 25.25
N GLU A 186 19.03 20.44 24.50
CA GLU A 186 17.88 21.25 24.96
C GLU A 186 16.68 20.37 25.43
N ARG A 187 16.45 19.24 24.74
CA ARG A 187 15.35 18.34 25.08
C ARG A 187 15.65 17.42 26.25
N ARG A 188 16.92 17.17 26.57
CA ARG A 188 17.30 16.31 27.70
C ARG A 188 16.89 16.89 29.04
N GLU A 189 16.99 18.20 29.19
CA GLU A 189 16.68 18.90 30.46
C GLU A 189 15.20 18.90 30.78
N THR A 190 14.33 18.87 29.77
CA THR A 190 12.87 18.96 29.92
C THR A 190 12.15 17.66 29.60
N TYR A 191 12.88 16.60 29.26
CA TYR A 191 12.27 15.35 28.83
C TYR A 191 11.64 14.58 29.99
N SER A 192 10.44 14.02 29.73
CA SER A 192 9.85 12.92 30.48
C SER A 192 9.24 11.91 29.51
N PRO A 193 9.30 10.60 29.77
CA PRO A 193 8.54 9.61 29.00
C PRO A 193 7.04 9.75 29.22
N PHE A 194 6.59 10.31 30.36
CA PHE A 194 5.20 10.59 30.68
C PHE A 194 4.80 11.97 30.16
N LEU A 195 3.67 12.03 29.49
CA LEU A 195 3.00 13.25 29.02
C LEU A 195 1.67 13.37 29.77
N PRO A 196 1.61 14.16 30.85
CA PRO A 196 0.37 14.36 31.58
C PRO A 196 -0.61 15.18 30.71
N ILE A 197 -1.90 14.91 30.95
CA ILE A 197 -2.96 15.74 30.41
C ILE A 197 -3.35 16.73 31.49
N SER A 198 -3.20 18.03 31.20
CA SER A 198 -3.53 19.09 32.15
C SER A 198 -4.99 18.95 32.61
N PRO A 199 -5.25 18.84 33.93
CA PRO A 199 -6.62 18.86 34.44
C PRO A 199 -7.34 20.21 34.18
N THR A 200 -6.57 21.29 34.04
CA THR A 200 -7.07 22.66 33.83
C THR A 200 -7.42 22.92 32.37
N THR A 201 -6.53 22.54 31.43
CA THR A 201 -6.68 22.92 30.01
C THR A 201 -7.06 21.75 29.11
N GLY A 202 -6.87 20.50 29.58
CA GLY A 202 -7.06 19.28 28.77
C GLY A 202 -5.97 19.04 27.73
N ARG A 203 -4.87 19.82 27.78
CA ARG A 203 -3.75 19.69 26.83
C ARG A 203 -2.78 18.61 27.26
N VAL A 204 -2.18 17.94 26.29
CA VAL A 204 -1.05 17.01 26.49
C VAL A 204 0.20 17.86 26.71
N LEU A 205 0.83 17.72 27.86
CA LEU A 205 1.96 18.57 28.28
C LEU A 205 3.30 17.87 28.06
N TYR A 206 4.27 18.58 27.49
CA TYR A 206 5.65 18.17 27.29
C TYR A 206 6.53 18.82 28.35
N VAL A 207 6.37 18.42 29.59
CA VAL A 207 7.05 19.00 30.76
C VAL A 207 7.82 17.93 31.54
N PRO A 208 8.91 18.31 32.26
CA PRO A 208 9.60 17.36 33.12
C PRO A 208 8.73 16.97 34.31
N MET A 209 8.94 15.75 34.81
CA MET A 209 8.30 15.32 36.08
C MET A 209 9.12 15.83 37.26
N LYS A 210 8.47 16.54 38.19
CA LYS A 210 9.06 16.94 39.47
C LYS A 210 9.19 15.76 40.43
N ASN A 211 8.25 14.82 40.36
CA ASN A 211 8.28 13.57 41.12
C ASN A 211 7.57 12.44 40.35
N VAL A 212 8.06 11.23 40.51
CA VAL A 212 7.42 9.99 40.06
C VAL A 212 7.32 9.07 41.25
N ASP A 213 6.11 8.89 41.79
CA ASP A 213 5.86 7.97 42.91
C ASP A 213 5.39 6.62 42.38
N ALA A 214 6.31 5.67 42.26
CA ALA A 214 6.03 4.34 41.77
C ALA A 214 5.08 3.54 42.66
N LYS A 215 5.03 3.82 43.99
CA LYS A 215 4.15 3.13 44.95
C LYS A 215 2.72 3.66 44.83
N ALA A 216 2.57 4.96 44.76
CA ALA A 216 1.26 5.58 44.59
C ALA A 216 0.77 5.49 43.14
N GLY A 217 1.64 5.22 42.15
CA GLY A 217 1.32 5.22 40.75
C GLY A 217 0.98 6.63 40.25
N THR A 218 1.69 7.66 40.72
CA THR A 218 1.42 9.06 40.39
C THR A 218 2.65 9.79 39.84
N VAL A 219 2.40 10.85 39.12
CA VAL A 219 3.42 11.81 38.68
C VAL A 219 3.03 13.22 39.09
N THR A 220 4.04 14.02 39.47
CA THR A 220 3.88 15.44 39.80
C THR A 220 4.63 16.29 38.77
N PHE A 221 3.99 17.30 38.26
CA PHE A 221 4.53 18.21 37.24
C PHE A 221 4.00 19.64 37.48
N GLU A 222 4.61 20.62 36.84
CA GLU A 222 4.09 21.98 36.83
C GLU A 222 3.06 22.11 35.71
N ASP A 223 1.79 22.41 36.08
CA ASP A 223 0.72 22.64 35.12
C ASP A 223 0.86 24.01 34.44
N GLU A 224 0.10 24.27 33.39
CA GLU A 224 0.07 25.55 32.67
C GLU A 224 -0.33 26.74 33.56
N SER A 225 -0.97 26.48 34.69
CA SER A 225 -1.25 27.48 35.75
C SER A 225 -0.01 27.92 36.53
N GLY A 226 1.12 27.20 36.42
CA GLY A 226 2.31 27.38 37.25
C GLY A 226 2.24 26.64 38.59
N GLU A 227 1.18 25.87 38.84
CA GLU A 227 1.01 25.10 40.07
C GLU A 227 1.49 23.65 39.91
N ASP A 228 2.06 23.10 41.00
CA ASP A 228 2.41 21.69 41.06
C ASP A 228 1.14 20.83 41.12
N THR A 229 0.98 19.99 40.12
CA THR A 229 -0.19 19.12 39.96
C THR A 229 0.23 17.67 39.98
N THR A 230 -0.47 16.85 40.77
CA THR A 230 -0.25 15.40 40.86
C THR A 230 -1.41 14.65 40.25
N VAL A 231 -1.12 13.71 39.33
CA VAL A 231 -2.13 12.86 38.67
C VAL A 231 -1.68 11.40 38.69
N PRO A 232 -2.61 10.44 38.65
CA PRO A 232 -2.27 9.04 38.44
C PRO A 232 -1.69 8.82 37.04
N VAL A 233 -0.79 7.86 36.88
CA VAL A 233 -0.28 7.45 35.57
C VAL A 233 -1.30 6.62 34.79
N THR A 234 -2.37 6.19 35.44
CA THR A 234 -3.41 5.28 34.95
C THR A 234 -4.66 6.04 34.52
N GLY A 235 -5.63 5.33 33.92
CA GLY A 235 -6.97 5.87 33.63
C GLY A 235 -7.03 6.99 32.59
N GLY A 236 -5.97 7.14 31.80
CA GLY A 236 -5.92 8.16 30.74
C GLY A 236 -5.57 9.57 31.20
N HIS A 237 -5.10 9.75 32.45
CA HIS A 237 -4.58 11.04 32.94
C HIS A 237 -3.18 11.37 32.38
N VAL A 238 -2.47 10.35 31.92
CA VAL A 238 -1.14 10.44 31.34
C VAL A 238 -1.09 9.54 30.13
N LYS A 239 -0.34 9.96 29.11
CA LYS A 239 0.09 9.08 28.02
C LYS A 239 1.62 9.03 27.97
N LEU A 240 2.20 8.06 27.27
CA LEU A 240 3.63 8.04 27.01
C LEU A 240 3.99 8.85 25.75
N GLN A 241 5.22 9.35 25.71
CA GLN A 241 5.78 9.84 24.47
C GLN A 241 5.90 8.70 23.45
N TRP A 242 5.86 9.03 22.16
CA TRP A 242 5.71 8.07 21.09
C TRP A 242 6.75 6.93 21.09
N LYS A 243 8.04 7.18 21.43
CA LYS A 243 9.04 6.11 21.47
C LYS A 243 8.80 5.12 22.63
N PRO A 244 8.66 5.57 23.89
CA PRO A 244 8.26 4.66 24.98
C PRO A 244 6.89 4.04 24.77
N ASP A 245 5.96 4.74 24.14
CA ASP A 245 4.61 4.24 23.86
C ASP A 245 4.64 3.00 22.95
N PHE A 246 5.49 2.96 21.92
CA PHE A 246 5.66 1.77 21.08
C PHE A 246 6.00 0.52 21.92
N GLY A 247 7.05 0.58 22.74
CA GLY A 247 7.45 -0.55 23.57
C GLY A 247 6.41 -0.92 24.63
N MET A 248 5.76 0.08 25.24
CA MET A 248 4.69 -0.14 26.23
C MET A 248 3.48 -0.80 25.58
N ARG A 249 3.06 -0.34 24.43
CA ARG A 249 1.92 -0.86 23.69
C ARG A 249 2.13 -2.31 23.29
N TRP A 250 3.30 -2.64 22.77
CA TRP A 250 3.66 -4.03 22.48
C TRP A 250 3.59 -4.92 23.70
N ALA A 251 4.13 -4.44 24.83
CA ALA A 251 4.09 -5.19 26.08
C ALA A 251 2.65 -5.39 26.59
N ALA A 252 1.81 -4.34 26.53
CA ALA A 252 0.45 -4.37 27.03
C ALA A 252 -0.51 -5.19 26.16
N LEU A 253 -0.32 -5.17 24.84
CA LEU A 253 -1.16 -5.90 23.88
C LEU A 253 -0.65 -7.31 23.59
N GLY A 254 0.58 -7.64 24.01
CA GLY A 254 1.21 -8.93 23.74
C GLY A 254 1.52 -9.13 22.27
N VAL A 255 2.04 -8.08 21.60
CA VAL A 255 2.34 -8.08 20.17
C VAL A 255 3.48 -9.04 19.85
N ASP A 256 3.29 -9.91 18.88
CA ASP A 256 4.28 -10.86 18.39
C ASP A 256 4.97 -10.42 17.10
N PHE A 257 4.27 -9.61 16.28
CA PHE A 257 4.77 -9.14 15.00
C PHE A 257 4.28 -7.73 14.68
N GLU A 258 5.20 -6.85 14.27
CA GLU A 258 4.87 -5.55 13.70
C GLU A 258 5.84 -5.20 12.57
N MET A 259 5.32 -4.63 11.48
CA MET A 259 6.15 -4.02 10.45
C MET A 259 5.94 -2.52 10.38
N PHE A 260 6.99 -1.80 10.03
CA PHE A 260 6.96 -0.34 9.92
C PHE A 260 7.94 0.17 8.85
N GLY A 261 7.75 1.41 8.45
CA GLY A 261 8.60 2.06 7.47
C GLY A 261 10.02 2.31 7.99
N LYS A 262 10.95 2.47 7.08
CA LYS A 262 12.38 2.73 7.35
C LYS A 262 12.66 3.95 8.23
N ASP A 263 11.74 4.90 8.31
CA ASP A 263 11.83 6.06 9.21
C ASP A 263 11.80 5.67 10.70
N HIS A 264 11.28 4.50 11.05
CA HIS A 264 11.35 3.93 12.41
C HIS A 264 12.64 3.15 12.68
N GLN A 265 13.40 2.77 11.66
CA GLN A 265 14.56 1.88 11.78
C GLN A 265 15.59 2.36 12.82
N ALA A 266 15.88 3.66 12.84
CA ALA A 266 16.85 4.24 13.79
C ALA A 266 16.39 4.16 15.27
N ASN A 267 15.10 4.00 15.51
CA ASN A 267 14.51 3.97 16.86
C ASN A 267 14.09 2.57 17.30
N MET A 268 14.15 1.58 16.42
CA MET A 268 13.68 0.21 16.68
C MET A 268 14.29 -0.38 17.95
N GLY A 269 15.61 -0.29 18.12
CA GLY A 269 16.29 -0.77 19.33
C GLY A 269 15.84 -0.08 20.62
N VAL A 270 15.35 1.17 20.54
CA VAL A 270 14.77 1.89 21.67
C VAL A 270 13.42 1.28 22.04
N TYR A 271 12.56 1.02 21.06
CA TYR A 271 11.25 0.40 21.28
C TYR A 271 11.40 -0.98 21.93
N ASP A 272 12.30 -1.82 21.38
CA ASP A 272 12.61 -3.14 21.90
C ASP A 272 13.07 -3.07 23.36
N ARG A 273 14.01 -2.17 23.63
CA ARG A 273 14.54 -2.01 24.99
C ARG A 273 13.48 -1.57 25.99
N ILE A 274 12.57 -0.69 25.61
CA ILE A 274 11.44 -0.28 26.46
C ILE A 274 10.52 -1.48 26.74
N CYS A 275 10.16 -2.27 25.72
CA CYS A 275 9.36 -3.47 25.88
C CYS A 275 10.00 -4.46 26.86
N GLU A 276 11.31 -4.72 26.74
CA GLU A 276 12.09 -5.58 27.62
C GLU A 276 12.16 -5.06 29.07
N ILE A 277 12.37 -3.73 29.26
CA ILE A 277 12.35 -3.09 30.58
C ILE A 277 11.00 -3.32 31.26
N LEU A 278 9.92 -3.32 30.49
CA LEU A 278 8.56 -3.62 30.96
C LEU A 278 8.32 -5.12 31.17
N GLY A 279 9.33 -5.97 30.92
CA GLY A 279 9.32 -7.40 31.24
C GLY A 279 8.63 -8.27 30.19
N VAL A 280 8.49 -7.78 28.96
CA VAL A 280 7.91 -8.53 27.83
C VAL A 280 8.93 -8.58 26.69
N PRO A 281 9.12 -9.75 26.03
CA PRO A 281 9.98 -9.86 24.87
C PRO A 281 9.45 -8.99 23.73
N ALA A 282 10.35 -8.25 23.07
CA ALA A 282 9.98 -7.45 21.89
C ALA A 282 9.44 -8.33 20.75
N PRO A 283 8.51 -7.81 19.91
CA PRO A 283 7.99 -8.54 18.77
C PRO A 283 9.04 -8.77 17.68
N LEU A 284 8.76 -9.66 16.75
CA LEU A 284 9.49 -9.74 15.49
C LEU A 284 9.14 -8.52 14.64
N HIS A 285 10.15 -7.89 14.04
CA HIS A 285 9.98 -6.71 13.20
C HIS A 285 10.31 -6.97 11.74
N TYR A 286 9.62 -6.23 10.88
CA TYR A 286 10.00 -6.11 9.48
C TYR A 286 10.00 -4.64 9.08
N VAL A 287 11.13 -4.17 8.57
CA VAL A 287 11.28 -2.78 8.08
C VAL A 287 11.14 -2.76 6.57
N TYR A 288 10.15 -2.03 6.06
CA TYR A 288 9.95 -1.82 4.63
C TYR A 288 10.47 -0.45 4.19
N GLU A 289 10.86 -0.36 2.92
CA GLU A 289 11.40 0.86 2.32
C GLU A 289 10.26 1.85 2.00
N LEU A 290 10.59 3.13 1.98
CA LEU A 290 9.64 4.20 1.68
C LEU A 290 9.47 4.40 0.17
N PHE A 291 8.34 4.99 -0.23
CA PHE A 291 8.09 5.33 -1.61
C PHE A 291 8.73 6.67 -1.97
N LEU A 292 9.16 6.77 -3.22
CA LEU A 292 9.70 7.97 -3.84
C LEU A 292 8.72 8.49 -4.88
N ASP A 293 8.71 9.79 -5.10
CA ASP A 293 7.97 10.41 -6.19
C ASP A 293 8.67 10.19 -7.55
N GLU A 294 8.10 10.74 -8.61
CA GLU A 294 8.65 10.66 -9.97
C GLU A 294 10.10 11.17 -10.06
N LYS A 295 10.42 12.21 -9.27
CA LYS A 295 11.76 12.83 -9.22
C LYS A 295 12.76 12.07 -8.36
N GLY A 296 12.30 11.05 -7.61
CA GLY A 296 13.11 10.28 -6.67
C GLY A 296 13.20 10.91 -5.28
N GLU A 297 12.32 11.86 -4.95
CA GLU A 297 12.21 12.43 -3.61
C GLU A 297 11.25 11.60 -2.73
N LYS A 298 11.50 11.60 -1.41
CA LYS A 298 10.59 10.94 -0.46
C LYS A 298 9.18 11.51 -0.57
N ILE A 299 8.19 10.63 -0.73
CA ILE A 299 6.78 10.99 -0.66
C ILE A 299 6.43 11.39 0.77
N SER A 300 5.78 12.52 0.94
CA SER A 300 5.27 12.98 2.23
C SER A 300 3.90 13.63 2.11
N LYS A 301 3.09 13.49 3.17
CA LYS A 301 1.76 14.14 3.27
C LYS A 301 1.86 15.67 3.10
N THR A 302 2.89 16.28 3.67
CA THR A 302 3.11 17.75 3.63
C THR A 302 3.44 18.25 2.24
N LYS A 303 4.19 17.47 1.44
CA LYS A 303 4.54 17.84 0.06
C LYS A 303 3.40 17.55 -0.93
N GLY A 304 2.47 16.65 -0.62
CA GLY A 304 1.39 16.23 -1.52
C GLY A 304 1.88 15.61 -2.84
N ASN A 305 3.10 15.06 -2.85
CA ASN A 305 3.79 14.56 -4.03
C ASN A 305 3.60 13.05 -4.27
N GLY A 306 2.63 12.43 -3.60
CA GLY A 306 2.31 11.01 -3.73
C GLY A 306 0.93 10.77 -4.35
N ILE A 307 0.69 9.54 -4.78
CA ILE A 307 -0.64 9.09 -5.21
C ILE A 307 -1.43 8.60 -3.99
N SER A 308 -2.69 9.00 -3.87
CA SER A 308 -3.59 8.44 -2.87
C SER A 308 -4.11 7.08 -3.32
N VAL A 309 -4.69 6.32 -2.38
CA VAL A 309 -5.32 5.03 -2.69
C VAL A 309 -6.52 5.23 -3.63
N GLU A 310 -7.34 6.24 -3.38
CA GLU A 310 -8.49 6.58 -4.21
C GLU A 310 -8.06 6.96 -5.64
N GLN A 311 -6.95 7.68 -5.77
CA GLN A 311 -6.38 8.01 -7.09
C GLN A 311 -5.90 6.75 -7.83
N TRP A 312 -5.26 5.80 -7.14
CA TRP A 312 -4.91 4.52 -7.76
C TRP A 312 -6.15 3.75 -8.22
N LEU A 313 -7.13 3.60 -7.33
CA LEU A 313 -8.37 2.85 -7.60
C LEU A 313 -9.27 3.51 -8.65
N ALA A 314 -9.06 4.78 -8.97
CA ALA A 314 -9.74 5.41 -10.09
C ALA A 314 -9.29 4.84 -11.45
N TYR A 315 -8.10 4.25 -11.53
CA TYR A 315 -7.47 3.81 -12.79
C TYR A 315 -7.07 2.34 -12.83
N ALA A 316 -7.19 1.63 -11.71
CA ALA A 316 -6.75 0.24 -11.62
C ALA A 316 -7.47 -0.54 -10.50
N PRO A 317 -7.55 -1.87 -10.60
CA PRO A 317 -8.11 -2.71 -9.56
C PRO A 317 -7.18 -2.76 -8.32
N GLU A 318 -7.78 -3.02 -7.16
CA GLU A 318 -7.06 -3.05 -5.87
C GLU A 318 -5.95 -4.12 -5.81
N GLU A 319 -6.13 -5.22 -6.51
CA GLU A 319 -5.15 -6.30 -6.59
C GLU A 319 -3.83 -5.83 -7.21
N SER A 320 -3.89 -4.89 -8.14
CA SER A 320 -2.69 -4.28 -8.71
C SER A 320 -1.94 -3.43 -7.68
N LEU A 321 -2.66 -2.72 -6.80
CA LEU A 321 -2.06 -2.00 -5.67
C LEU A 321 -1.44 -2.97 -4.66
N SER A 322 -2.14 -4.07 -4.35
CA SER A 322 -1.63 -5.14 -3.49
C SER A 322 -0.37 -5.78 -4.05
N LEU A 323 -0.32 -6.03 -5.38
CA LEU A 323 0.89 -6.49 -6.06
C LEU A 323 2.03 -5.48 -5.91
N TYR A 324 1.77 -4.20 -6.11
CA TYR A 324 2.77 -3.15 -5.95
C TYR A 324 3.33 -3.12 -4.53
N GLN A 325 2.50 -3.36 -3.52
CA GLN A 325 2.94 -3.47 -2.12
C GLN A 325 3.75 -4.75 -1.85
N PHE A 326 3.39 -5.85 -2.48
CA PHE A 326 4.09 -7.13 -2.34
C PHE A 326 5.50 -7.11 -2.92
N GLN A 327 5.67 -6.49 -4.10
CA GLN A 327 6.92 -6.51 -4.83
C GLN A 327 8.04 -5.74 -4.13
N LYS A 328 9.17 -6.40 -3.86
CA LYS A 328 10.42 -5.79 -3.35
C LYS A 328 10.20 -4.80 -2.19
N PRO A 329 9.60 -5.21 -1.07
CA PRO A 329 9.24 -4.30 0.01
C PRO A 329 10.45 -3.61 0.68
N ARG A 330 11.66 -4.17 0.56
CA ARG A 330 12.92 -3.59 1.06
C ARG A 330 13.64 -2.68 0.07
N THR A 331 13.02 -2.36 -1.06
CA THR A 331 13.61 -1.52 -2.11
C THR A 331 12.78 -0.27 -2.29
N ALA A 332 13.41 0.91 -2.26
CA ALA A 332 12.74 2.15 -2.58
C ALA A 332 12.19 2.12 -4.01
N LYS A 333 10.91 2.43 -4.17
CA LYS A 333 10.21 2.39 -5.46
C LYS A 333 9.55 3.72 -5.73
N LYS A 334 9.55 4.13 -6.99
CA LYS A 334 8.85 5.32 -7.44
C LYS A 334 7.36 5.04 -7.56
N LEU A 335 6.55 5.85 -6.89
CA LEU A 335 5.09 5.77 -6.88
C LEU A 335 4.51 6.98 -7.60
N HIS A 336 4.15 6.82 -8.87
CA HIS A 336 3.51 7.83 -9.72
C HIS A 336 2.55 7.13 -10.71
N PHE A 337 1.74 7.91 -11.40
CA PHE A 337 0.66 7.34 -12.24
C PHE A 337 1.17 6.39 -13.34
N ASP A 338 2.35 6.62 -13.91
CA ASP A 338 2.89 5.79 -15.01
C ASP A 338 3.24 4.36 -14.59
N VAL A 339 3.34 4.07 -13.28
CA VAL A 339 3.58 2.68 -12.82
C VAL A 339 2.29 1.84 -12.88
N ILE A 340 1.11 2.48 -12.90
CA ILE A 340 -0.18 1.79 -12.81
C ILE A 340 -0.42 0.81 -13.96
N PRO A 341 -0.33 1.21 -15.25
CA PRO A 341 -0.59 0.30 -16.36
C PRO A 341 0.30 -0.94 -16.34
N LYS A 342 1.58 -0.75 -16.06
CA LYS A 342 2.54 -1.84 -15.97
C LYS A 342 2.20 -2.78 -14.83
N THR A 343 1.83 -2.24 -13.66
CA THR A 343 1.50 -3.06 -12.48
C THR A 343 0.22 -3.87 -12.71
N VAL A 344 -0.77 -3.31 -13.41
CA VAL A 344 -1.97 -4.05 -13.81
C VAL A 344 -1.61 -5.22 -14.72
N ASP A 345 -0.80 -4.99 -15.76
CA ASP A 345 -0.40 -6.06 -16.67
C ASP A 345 0.46 -7.13 -15.98
N GLU A 346 1.35 -6.75 -15.06
CA GLU A 346 2.10 -7.70 -14.24
C GLU A 346 1.16 -8.55 -13.37
N TYR A 347 0.14 -7.96 -12.75
CA TYR A 347 -0.86 -8.73 -12.00
C TYR A 347 -1.59 -9.75 -12.89
N LEU A 348 -2.04 -9.34 -14.07
CA LEU A 348 -2.71 -10.23 -15.03
C LEU A 348 -1.80 -11.38 -15.47
N GLN A 349 -0.50 -11.13 -15.69
CA GLN A 349 0.48 -12.15 -16.04
C GLN A 349 0.69 -13.15 -14.89
N PHE A 350 0.80 -12.67 -13.64
CA PHE A 350 0.92 -13.55 -12.48
C PHE A 350 -0.35 -14.40 -12.29
N LEU A 351 -1.53 -13.81 -12.51
CA LEU A 351 -2.80 -14.52 -12.42
C LEU A 351 -2.93 -15.62 -13.49
N ASP A 352 -2.54 -15.33 -14.75
CA ASP A 352 -2.54 -16.33 -15.83
C ASP A 352 -1.52 -17.47 -15.56
N ALA A 353 -0.34 -17.12 -15.06
CA ALA A 353 0.67 -18.11 -14.69
C ALA A 353 0.19 -19.02 -13.55
N TYR A 354 -0.50 -18.46 -12.55
CA TYR A 354 -0.94 -19.18 -11.36
C TYR A 354 -1.74 -20.45 -11.67
N ALA A 355 -2.67 -20.38 -12.62
CA ALA A 355 -3.51 -21.51 -13.03
C ALA A 355 -2.71 -22.69 -13.65
N LYS A 356 -1.49 -22.44 -14.12
CA LYS A 356 -0.60 -23.40 -14.79
C LYS A 356 0.52 -23.91 -13.90
N GLN A 357 0.66 -23.35 -12.70
CA GLN A 357 1.74 -23.63 -11.76
C GLN A 357 1.45 -24.83 -10.86
N THR A 358 2.53 -25.50 -10.42
CA THR A 358 2.44 -26.51 -9.35
C THR A 358 2.10 -25.84 -8.01
N PRO A 359 1.59 -26.60 -7.01
CA PRO A 359 1.30 -26.04 -5.68
C PRO A 359 2.50 -25.31 -5.05
N GLU A 360 3.73 -25.80 -5.22
CA GLU A 360 4.94 -25.16 -4.74
C GLU A 360 5.17 -23.79 -5.42
N GLN A 361 5.02 -23.76 -6.75
CA GLN A 361 5.16 -22.53 -7.53
C GLN A 361 4.06 -21.52 -7.21
N GLN A 362 2.85 -21.98 -6.89
CA GLN A 362 1.74 -21.13 -6.49
C GLN A 362 2.04 -20.36 -5.20
N LEU A 363 2.72 -20.98 -4.23
CA LEU A 363 3.12 -20.31 -2.98
C LEU A 363 4.16 -19.20 -3.20
N GLU A 364 4.94 -19.28 -4.30
CA GLU A 364 5.88 -18.23 -4.70
C GLU A 364 5.22 -17.10 -5.48
N ASN A 365 4.04 -17.34 -6.03
CA ASN A 365 3.34 -16.36 -6.86
C ASN A 365 2.66 -15.28 -5.99
N PRO A 366 2.89 -13.98 -6.26
CA PRO A 366 2.24 -12.89 -5.53
C PRO A 366 0.72 -13.01 -5.43
N VAL A 367 0.08 -13.56 -6.45
CA VAL A 367 -1.38 -13.73 -6.53
C VAL A 367 -1.91 -14.61 -5.39
N TRP A 368 -1.17 -15.64 -4.98
CA TRP A 368 -1.52 -16.43 -3.80
C TRP A 368 -1.62 -15.56 -2.54
N HIS A 369 -0.66 -14.69 -2.31
CA HIS A 369 -0.60 -13.82 -1.13
C HIS A 369 -1.66 -12.73 -1.16
N ILE A 370 -1.96 -12.18 -2.34
CA ILE A 370 -2.99 -11.16 -2.54
C ILE A 370 -4.37 -11.73 -2.19
N HIS A 371 -4.67 -12.95 -2.65
CA HIS A 371 -5.98 -13.59 -2.52
C HIS A 371 -6.08 -14.61 -1.38
N GLY A 372 -5.05 -14.76 -0.55
CA GLY A 372 -5.06 -15.74 0.54
C GLY A 372 -5.21 -17.19 0.06
N GLY A 373 -4.65 -17.51 -1.10
CA GLY A 373 -4.69 -18.87 -1.69
C GLY A 373 -5.91 -19.16 -2.57
N ALA A 374 -6.85 -18.23 -2.70
CA ALA A 374 -8.06 -18.41 -3.51
C ALA A 374 -8.22 -17.33 -4.59
N PRO A 375 -7.29 -17.25 -5.57
CA PRO A 375 -7.37 -16.23 -6.62
C PRO A 375 -8.51 -16.53 -7.62
N PRO A 376 -8.93 -15.51 -8.42
CA PRO A 376 -9.83 -15.73 -9.54
C PRO A 376 -9.34 -16.81 -10.49
N ALA A 377 -10.25 -17.61 -11.01
CA ALA A 377 -9.91 -18.75 -11.90
C ALA A 377 -9.43 -18.32 -13.29
N LYS A 378 -9.73 -17.09 -13.71
CA LYS A 378 -9.39 -16.56 -15.03
C LYS A 378 -8.73 -15.19 -14.93
N SER A 379 -7.69 -15.00 -15.74
CA SER A 379 -7.12 -13.71 -16.04
C SER A 379 -7.89 -13.02 -17.18
N SER A 380 -7.54 -11.76 -17.48
CA SER A 380 -8.08 -11.05 -18.64
C SER A 380 -7.46 -11.58 -19.95
N PRO A 381 -8.26 -11.84 -20.99
CA PRO A 381 -7.73 -12.21 -22.32
C PRO A 381 -7.03 -11.04 -23.03
N VAL A 382 -7.25 -9.81 -22.58
CA VAL A 382 -6.67 -8.60 -23.16
C VAL A 382 -5.87 -7.85 -22.09
N SER A 383 -4.63 -7.49 -22.40
CA SER A 383 -3.78 -6.71 -21.49
C SER A 383 -4.27 -5.25 -21.36
N PHE A 384 -3.91 -4.62 -20.24
CA PHE A 384 -4.27 -3.22 -20.02
C PHE A 384 -3.59 -2.28 -21.02
N ALA A 385 -2.34 -2.55 -21.38
CA ALA A 385 -1.63 -1.81 -22.44
C ALA A 385 -2.33 -1.94 -23.79
N MET A 386 -2.88 -3.11 -24.11
CA MET A 386 -3.66 -3.31 -25.33
C MET A 386 -4.95 -2.50 -25.31
N LEU A 387 -5.68 -2.50 -24.18
CA LEU A 387 -6.88 -1.65 -24.03
C LEU A 387 -6.57 -0.17 -24.21
N LEU A 388 -5.48 0.33 -23.65
CA LEU A 388 -5.05 1.73 -23.83
C LEU A 388 -4.78 2.05 -25.30
N ASN A 389 -4.17 1.14 -26.05
CA ASN A 389 -3.95 1.32 -27.49
C ASN A 389 -5.25 1.30 -28.30
N LEU A 390 -6.19 0.41 -27.95
CA LEU A 390 -7.50 0.41 -28.60
C LEU A 390 -8.26 1.71 -28.35
N VAL A 391 -8.26 2.22 -27.11
CA VAL A 391 -8.84 3.53 -26.78
C VAL A 391 -8.19 4.63 -27.64
N SER A 392 -6.86 4.59 -27.74
CA SER A 392 -6.08 5.58 -28.49
C SER A 392 -6.37 5.57 -29.99
N ALA A 393 -6.42 4.39 -30.61
CA ALA A 393 -6.64 4.22 -32.04
C ALA A 393 -8.09 4.51 -32.44
N ALA A 394 -9.03 3.99 -31.68
CA ALA A 394 -10.47 4.16 -31.94
C ALA A 394 -11.01 5.53 -31.49
N ASN A 395 -10.20 6.32 -30.79
CA ASN A 395 -10.65 7.53 -30.08
C ASN A 395 -11.93 7.26 -29.26
N ALA A 396 -11.93 6.11 -28.56
CA ALA A 396 -13.10 5.61 -27.85
C ALA A 396 -13.46 6.49 -26.66
N SER A 397 -14.72 6.85 -26.54
CA SER A 397 -15.26 7.65 -25.42
C SER A 397 -16.10 6.84 -24.43
N ASN A 398 -16.45 5.59 -24.78
CA ASN A 398 -17.28 4.72 -23.95
C ASN A 398 -16.88 3.24 -24.11
N LYS A 399 -17.38 2.40 -23.21
CA LYS A 399 -17.09 0.97 -23.18
C LYS A 399 -17.57 0.21 -24.41
N ASP A 400 -18.70 0.59 -24.98
CA ASP A 400 -19.33 -0.16 -26.10
C ASP A 400 -18.43 -0.23 -27.33
N VAL A 401 -17.71 0.86 -27.62
CA VAL A 401 -16.74 0.91 -28.73
C VAL A 401 -15.64 -0.13 -28.52
N LEU A 402 -15.06 -0.21 -27.32
CA LEU A 402 -14.00 -1.18 -27.01
C LEU A 402 -14.52 -2.61 -27.02
N TRP A 403 -15.71 -2.85 -26.47
CA TRP A 403 -16.37 -4.16 -26.51
C TRP A 403 -16.68 -4.58 -27.95
N GLY A 404 -16.94 -3.63 -28.86
CA GLY A 404 -17.08 -3.92 -30.29
C GLY A 404 -15.83 -4.56 -30.89
N PHE A 405 -14.64 -4.12 -30.53
CA PHE A 405 -13.37 -4.73 -30.95
C PHE A 405 -13.13 -6.08 -30.23
N ILE A 406 -13.31 -6.14 -28.91
CA ILE A 406 -13.08 -7.34 -28.11
C ILE A 406 -13.91 -8.53 -28.63
N ARG A 407 -15.18 -8.30 -28.97
CA ARG A 407 -16.08 -9.35 -29.49
C ARG A 407 -15.69 -9.88 -30.87
N ARG A 408 -14.85 -9.18 -31.63
CA ARG A 408 -14.36 -9.73 -32.91
C ARG A 408 -13.45 -10.94 -32.71
N GLU A 409 -12.60 -10.91 -31.67
CA GLU A 409 -11.72 -12.04 -31.33
C GLU A 409 -12.34 -13.02 -30.33
N ALA A 410 -13.22 -12.53 -29.45
CA ALA A 410 -13.90 -13.32 -28.44
C ALA A 410 -15.43 -13.09 -28.52
N PRO A 411 -16.12 -13.70 -29.50
CA PRO A 411 -17.55 -13.44 -29.74
C PRO A 411 -18.46 -13.72 -28.54
N ASP A 412 -18.08 -14.67 -27.68
CA ASP A 412 -18.83 -15.05 -26.48
C ASP A 412 -18.51 -14.19 -25.25
N ALA A 413 -17.52 -13.28 -25.37
CA ALA A 413 -17.14 -12.40 -24.28
C ALA A 413 -18.15 -11.24 -24.12
N SER A 414 -18.49 -10.96 -22.87
CA SER A 414 -19.39 -9.87 -22.48
C SER A 414 -18.98 -9.30 -21.12
N PRO A 415 -19.46 -8.11 -20.74
CA PRO A 415 -19.26 -7.57 -19.38
C PRO A 415 -19.67 -8.54 -18.27
N GLN A 416 -20.64 -9.40 -18.51
CA GLN A 416 -21.15 -10.39 -17.55
C GLN A 416 -20.29 -11.65 -17.46
N THR A 417 -19.73 -12.10 -18.58
CA THR A 417 -18.87 -13.30 -18.62
C THR A 417 -17.41 -12.98 -18.28
N GLU A 418 -16.99 -11.73 -18.48
CA GLU A 418 -15.63 -11.24 -18.24
C GLU A 418 -15.65 -9.94 -17.40
N PRO A 419 -16.09 -9.99 -16.12
CA PRO A 419 -16.26 -8.80 -15.29
C PRO A 419 -14.94 -8.07 -15.01
N LEU A 420 -13.82 -8.80 -14.84
CA LEU A 420 -12.51 -8.19 -14.70
C LEU A 420 -12.14 -7.35 -15.93
N LEU A 421 -12.35 -7.91 -17.13
CA LEU A 421 -12.09 -7.19 -18.39
C LEU A 421 -12.98 -5.95 -18.51
N ASP A 422 -14.26 -6.03 -18.12
CA ASP A 422 -15.15 -4.86 -18.13
C ASP A 422 -14.68 -3.73 -17.20
N HIS A 423 -14.17 -4.08 -16.03
CA HIS A 423 -13.56 -3.10 -15.14
C HIS A 423 -12.30 -2.47 -15.76
N LEU A 424 -11.43 -3.30 -16.37
CA LEU A 424 -10.22 -2.84 -17.06
C LEU A 424 -10.54 -1.91 -18.23
N VAL A 425 -11.58 -2.20 -19.00
CA VAL A 425 -12.09 -1.31 -20.08
C VAL A 425 -12.45 0.07 -19.51
N GLY A 426 -13.15 0.12 -18.39
CA GLY A 426 -13.50 1.37 -17.72
C GLY A 426 -12.28 2.15 -17.20
N PHE A 427 -11.32 1.46 -16.62
CA PHE A 427 -10.06 2.05 -16.16
C PHE A 427 -9.22 2.59 -17.33
N ALA A 428 -9.14 1.84 -18.44
CA ALA A 428 -8.38 2.24 -19.61
C ALA A 428 -8.93 3.54 -20.24
N LEU A 429 -10.26 3.67 -20.32
CA LEU A 429 -10.89 4.90 -20.80
C LEU A 429 -10.52 6.11 -19.95
N ARG A 430 -10.60 5.97 -18.62
CA ARG A 430 -10.25 7.07 -17.70
C ARG A 430 -8.76 7.39 -17.74
N TYR A 431 -7.90 6.38 -17.64
CA TYR A 431 -6.46 6.58 -17.69
C TYR A 431 -6.02 7.25 -19.00
N TYR A 432 -6.57 6.80 -20.12
CA TYR A 432 -6.30 7.41 -21.41
C TYR A 432 -6.71 8.89 -21.46
N ALA A 433 -7.92 9.20 -21.01
CA ALA A 433 -8.45 10.56 -21.03
C ALA A 433 -7.57 11.53 -20.21
N ASP A 434 -7.12 11.09 -19.05
CA ASP A 434 -6.44 11.95 -18.07
C ASP A 434 -4.92 12.01 -18.29
N PHE A 435 -4.29 10.91 -18.72
CA PHE A 435 -2.83 10.84 -18.80
C PHE A 435 -2.25 10.63 -20.20
N VAL A 436 -2.93 9.86 -21.06
CA VAL A 436 -2.38 9.52 -22.38
C VAL A 436 -2.72 10.59 -23.41
N ARG A 437 -4.00 10.91 -23.54
CA ARG A 437 -4.49 11.87 -24.54
C ARG A 437 -3.82 13.25 -24.47
N PRO A 438 -3.61 13.86 -23.28
CA PRO A 438 -2.94 15.16 -23.16
C PRO A 438 -1.46 15.15 -23.56
N GLN A 439 -0.81 13.99 -23.50
CA GLN A 439 0.62 13.83 -23.77
C GLN A 439 0.92 13.35 -25.20
N LYS A 440 -0.11 13.03 -26.00
CA LYS A 440 0.09 12.56 -27.37
C LYS A 440 0.88 13.55 -28.21
N LYS A 441 1.95 13.06 -28.85
CA LYS A 441 2.79 13.84 -29.76
C LYS A 441 2.99 13.05 -31.03
N TYR A 442 2.24 13.42 -32.06
CA TYR A 442 2.44 12.86 -33.39
C TYR A 442 3.63 13.54 -34.06
N ARG A 443 4.42 12.77 -34.78
CA ARG A 443 5.50 13.30 -35.61
C ARG A 443 5.38 12.85 -37.05
N ALA A 444 5.99 13.61 -37.97
CA ALA A 444 6.14 13.16 -39.35
C ALA A 444 7.10 11.97 -39.42
N PRO A 445 6.81 10.95 -40.24
CA PRO A 445 7.77 9.93 -40.58
C PRO A 445 8.88 10.50 -41.50
N ASP A 446 10.10 9.99 -41.36
CA ASP A 446 11.12 10.22 -42.39
C ASP A 446 10.79 9.43 -43.67
N GLU A 447 11.60 9.59 -44.72
CA GLU A 447 11.37 8.93 -46.03
C GLU A 447 11.34 7.41 -45.92
N LYS A 448 12.24 6.83 -45.09
CA LYS A 448 12.34 5.39 -44.87
C LYS A 448 11.15 4.86 -44.09
N GLU A 449 10.78 5.55 -43.04
CA GLU A 449 9.62 5.23 -42.20
C GLU A 449 8.31 5.36 -42.98
N ARG A 450 8.19 6.41 -43.81
CA ARG A 450 7.04 6.59 -44.69
C ARG A 450 6.87 5.41 -45.65
N ALA A 451 7.97 5.04 -46.35
CA ALA A 451 7.95 3.92 -47.27
C ALA A 451 7.62 2.60 -46.60
N ALA A 452 8.08 2.39 -45.35
CA ALA A 452 7.79 1.19 -44.55
C ALA A 452 6.32 1.17 -44.08
N LEU A 453 5.76 2.31 -43.66
CA LEU A 453 4.35 2.44 -43.27
C LEU A 453 3.40 2.26 -44.46
N GLU A 454 3.75 2.79 -45.64
CA GLU A 454 2.99 2.59 -46.89
C GLU A 454 2.98 1.11 -47.29
N ASP A 455 4.12 0.41 -47.16
CA ASP A 455 4.24 -1.02 -47.41
C ASP A 455 3.40 -1.82 -46.41
N LEU A 456 3.47 -1.46 -45.11
CA LEU A 456 2.64 -2.09 -44.08
C LEU A 456 1.15 -1.94 -44.37
N ALA A 457 0.68 -0.74 -44.70
CA ALA A 457 -0.71 -0.52 -45.04
C ALA A 457 -1.14 -1.34 -46.28
N SER A 458 -0.29 -1.42 -47.31
CA SER A 458 -0.58 -2.20 -48.52
C SER A 458 -0.64 -3.70 -48.29
N ARG A 459 0.28 -4.24 -47.46
CA ARG A 459 0.25 -5.66 -47.06
C ARG A 459 -0.97 -5.99 -46.21
N LEU A 460 -1.40 -5.06 -45.33
CA LEU A 460 -2.61 -5.23 -44.54
C LEU A 460 -3.88 -5.18 -45.44
N GLU A 461 -3.95 -4.28 -46.40
CA GLU A 461 -5.08 -4.19 -47.34
C GLU A 461 -5.26 -5.47 -48.17
N SER A 462 -4.17 -6.14 -48.51
CA SER A 462 -4.12 -7.38 -49.29
C SER A 462 -3.93 -8.65 -48.45
N TRP A 463 -4.03 -8.56 -47.10
CA TRP A 463 -3.75 -9.67 -46.23
C TRP A 463 -4.78 -10.80 -46.38
N ASP A 464 -4.32 -11.99 -46.73
CA ASP A 464 -5.10 -13.23 -46.87
C ASP A 464 -4.63 -14.34 -45.91
N GLY A 465 -3.64 -14.03 -45.03
CA GLY A 465 -3.10 -14.93 -44.05
C GLY A 465 -3.95 -15.05 -42.77
N PRO A 466 -3.49 -15.84 -41.78
CA PRO A 466 -4.15 -15.98 -40.49
C PRO A 466 -4.33 -14.62 -39.80
N LEU A 467 -5.47 -14.43 -39.13
CA LEU A 467 -5.77 -13.19 -38.39
C LEU A 467 -5.27 -13.20 -36.94
N ASP A 468 -4.33 -14.09 -36.62
CA ASP A 468 -3.72 -14.15 -35.30
C ASP A 468 -2.56 -13.16 -35.13
N GLY A 469 -2.34 -12.77 -33.88
CA GLY A 469 -1.33 -11.76 -33.55
C GLY A 469 0.11 -12.18 -33.85
N GLU A 470 0.42 -13.48 -33.91
CA GLU A 470 1.78 -13.98 -34.20
C GLU A 470 2.09 -13.87 -35.70
N SER A 471 1.19 -14.32 -36.55
CA SER A 471 1.30 -14.21 -38.01
C SER A 471 1.42 -12.75 -38.45
N LEU A 472 0.57 -11.87 -37.91
CA LEU A 472 0.61 -10.43 -38.19
C LEU A 472 1.88 -9.79 -37.64
N GLN A 473 2.37 -10.18 -36.45
CA GLN A 473 3.63 -9.68 -35.91
C GLN A 473 4.83 -10.06 -36.78
N THR A 474 4.82 -11.29 -37.32
CA THR A 474 5.86 -11.76 -38.22
C THR A 474 5.92 -10.91 -39.49
N MET A 475 4.77 -10.54 -40.06
CA MET A 475 4.69 -9.66 -41.24
C MET A 475 5.23 -8.26 -40.91
N VAL A 476 4.82 -7.67 -39.78
CA VAL A 476 5.34 -6.35 -39.34
C VAL A 476 6.84 -6.39 -39.11
N PHE A 477 7.35 -7.47 -38.50
CA PHE A 477 8.78 -7.67 -38.27
C PHE A 477 9.57 -7.79 -39.58
N ALA A 478 9.04 -8.54 -40.56
CA ALA A 478 9.66 -8.72 -41.88
C ALA A 478 9.88 -7.37 -42.58
N ILE A 479 8.91 -6.45 -42.58
CA ILE A 479 9.06 -5.11 -43.15
C ILE A 479 10.21 -4.35 -42.52
N GLY A 480 10.33 -4.39 -41.17
CA GLY A 480 11.42 -3.72 -40.47
C GLY A 480 12.81 -4.26 -40.88
N THR A 481 12.91 -5.59 -41.05
CA THR A 481 14.14 -6.27 -41.49
C THR A 481 14.46 -5.99 -42.95
N GLU A 482 13.49 -6.12 -43.88
CA GLU A 482 13.63 -5.85 -45.31
C GLU A 482 14.06 -4.41 -45.56
N ARG A 483 13.55 -3.48 -44.77
CA ARG A 483 13.88 -2.05 -44.80
C ARG A 483 15.11 -1.68 -43.98
N GLN A 484 15.82 -2.66 -43.38
CA GLN A 484 17.09 -2.47 -42.66
C GLN A 484 17.02 -1.45 -41.52
N PHE A 485 15.96 -1.51 -40.68
CA PHE A 485 15.90 -0.71 -39.47
C PHE A 485 16.90 -1.26 -38.42
N GLU A 486 17.87 -0.43 -38.02
CA GLU A 486 18.89 -0.78 -37.02
C GLU A 486 18.99 0.30 -35.95
N PRO A 487 18.70 -0.06 -34.67
CA PRO A 487 18.14 -1.34 -34.23
C PRO A 487 16.68 -1.49 -34.67
N LEU A 488 16.21 -2.72 -34.89
CA LEU A 488 14.84 -2.99 -35.35
C LEU A 488 13.75 -2.35 -34.48
N ARG A 489 14.06 -2.09 -33.21
CA ARG A 489 13.17 -1.37 -32.29
C ARG A 489 12.75 0.00 -32.84
N THR A 490 13.58 0.67 -33.63
CA THR A 490 13.26 1.99 -34.20
C THR A 490 12.05 1.94 -35.14
N TRP A 491 11.86 0.82 -35.85
CA TRP A 491 10.67 0.59 -36.68
C TRP A 491 9.39 0.58 -35.84
N PHE A 492 9.38 -0.18 -34.75
CA PHE A 492 8.21 -0.23 -33.88
C PHE A 492 7.95 1.11 -33.21
N THR A 493 8.99 1.83 -32.80
CA THR A 493 8.85 3.19 -32.27
C THR A 493 8.22 4.12 -33.30
N ALA A 494 8.64 4.06 -34.57
CA ALA A 494 8.08 4.86 -35.67
C ALA A 494 6.57 4.60 -35.86
N ILE A 495 6.15 3.32 -35.84
CA ILE A 495 4.73 2.96 -35.92
C ILE A 495 3.93 3.67 -34.82
N TYR A 496 4.40 3.57 -33.56
CA TYR A 496 3.68 4.14 -32.42
C TYR A 496 3.68 5.67 -32.44
N GLU A 497 4.79 6.32 -32.75
CA GLU A 497 4.90 7.78 -32.77
C GLU A 497 4.10 8.41 -33.89
N VAL A 498 4.12 7.80 -35.08
CA VAL A 498 3.39 8.32 -36.25
C VAL A 498 1.90 8.03 -36.17
N CYS A 499 1.51 6.80 -35.82
CA CYS A 499 0.11 6.38 -35.86
C CYS A 499 -0.66 6.68 -34.57
N LEU A 500 -0.02 6.57 -33.41
CA LEU A 500 -0.69 6.68 -32.12
C LEU A 500 -0.22 7.86 -31.27
N GLY A 501 0.84 8.57 -31.66
CA GLY A 501 1.40 9.69 -30.92
C GLY A 501 2.05 9.29 -29.58
N GLN A 502 2.56 8.04 -29.50
CA GLN A 502 3.19 7.45 -28.33
C GLN A 502 4.53 6.84 -28.73
N SER A 503 5.52 6.79 -27.83
CA SER A 503 6.84 6.25 -28.13
C SER A 503 6.93 4.71 -28.02
N GLN A 504 5.93 4.05 -27.43
CA GLN A 504 5.91 2.60 -27.20
C GLN A 504 4.49 2.07 -27.02
N GLY A 505 4.33 0.75 -27.18
CA GLY A 505 3.08 0.04 -26.96
C GLY A 505 3.29 -1.49 -26.94
N PRO A 506 2.23 -2.31 -26.85
CA PRO A 506 2.29 -3.76 -26.93
C PRO A 506 2.72 -4.22 -28.34
N ARG A 507 2.89 -5.54 -28.53
CA ARG A 507 3.20 -6.11 -29.85
C ARG A 507 2.16 -5.67 -30.87
N PHE A 508 2.61 -5.04 -31.96
CA PHE A 508 1.72 -4.41 -32.93
C PHE A 508 0.88 -5.42 -33.72
N GLY A 509 1.38 -6.66 -33.91
CA GLY A 509 0.61 -7.74 -34.53
C GLY A 509 -0.63 -8.12 -33.72
N GLY A 510 -0.50 -8.21 -32.40
CA GLY A 510 -1.66 -8.42 -31.51
C GLY A 510 -2.63 -7.24 -31.51
N PHE A 511 -2.14 -6.02 -31.66
CA PHE A 511 -2.99 -4.84 -31.85
C PHE A 511 -3.77 -4.92 -33.17
N ILE A 512 -3.13 -5.28 -34.29
CA ILE A 512 -3.78 -5.43 -35.60
C ILE A 512 -4.87 -6.53 -35.53
N ALA A 513 -4.57 -7.67 -34.89
CA ALA A 513 -5.53 -8.75 -34.75
C ALA A 513 -6.82 -8.28 -34.07
N LEU A 514 -6.69 -7.54 -32.97
CA LEU A 514 -7.82 -7.07 -32.19
C LEU A 514 -8.51 -5.83 -32.79
N TYR A 515 -7.75 -4.87 -33.27
CA TYR A 515 -8.29 -3.64 -33.88
C TYR A 515 -8.92 -3.90 -35.26
N GLY A 516 -8.35 -4.83 -36.00
CA GLY A 516 -8.76 -5.22 -37.33
C GLY A 516 -7.72 -4.85 -38.39
N VAL A 517 -7.52 -5.74 -39.36
CA VAL A 517 -6.51 -5.59 -40.43
C VAL A 517 -6.82 -4.38 -41.31
N LYS A 518 -8.08 -4.26 -41.71
CA LYS A 518 -8.54 -3.11 -42.57
C LYS A 518 -8.51 -1.80 -41.80
N GLU A 519 -8.97 -1.80 -40.57
CA GLU A 519 -8.97 -0.63 -39.69
C GLU A 519 -7.53 -0.18 -39.39
N SER A 520 -6.60 -1.11 -39.23
CA SER A 520 -5.18 -0.79 -39.04
C SER A 520 -4.55 -0.18 -40.30
N ALA A 521 -4.85 -0.72 -41.46
CA ALA A 521 -4.42 -0.12 -42.73
C ALA A 521 -4.96 1.31 -42.89
N GLN A 522 -6.25 1.52 -42.62
CA GLN A 522 -6.87 2.85 -42.67
C GLN A 522 -6.22 3.80 -41.65
N LEU A 523 -5.98 3.39 -40.42
CA LEU A 523 -5.29 4.17 -39.38
C LEU A 523 -3.91 4.65 -39.88
N ILE A 524 -3.13 3.78 -40.53
CA ILE A 524 -1.82 4.12 -41.07
C ILE A 524 -1.97 5.15 -42.21
N ARG A 525 -2.89 4.92 -43.15
CA ARG A 525 -3.14 5.85 -44.28
C ARG A 525 -3.55 7.24 -43.78
N GLU A 526 -4.48 7.30 -42.84
CA GLU A 526 -4.92 8.57 -42.25
C GLU A 526 -3.78 9.28 -41.51
N SER A 527 -2.92 8.51 -40.81
CA SER A 527 -1.76 9.06 -40.10
C SER A 527 -0.73 9.67 -41.09
N LEU A 528 -0.49 9.00 -42.22
CA LEU A 528 0.40 9.50 -43.27
C LEU A 528 -0.17 10.76 -43.95
N ALA A 529 -1.49 10.83 -44.13
CA ALA A 529 -2.16 12.00 -44.72
C ALA A 529 -2.23 13.20 -43.77
N ARG A 530 -2.32 12.97 -42.47
CA ARG A 530 -2.39 14.05 -41.44
C ARG A 530 -1.13 14.90 -41.38
N ILE A 531 0.01 14.34 -41.75
CA ILE A 531 1.35 14.90 -41.53
C ILE A 531 2.04 15.20 -42.88
N SER A 532 1.27 15.26 -43.96
CA SER A 532 1.74 15.61 -45.33
C SER A 532 1.83 17.11 -45.53
#